data_43ab418ecd2e24508c2d3463b85e7696
#
_entry.id   43ab418ecd2e24508c2d3463b85e7696
#
_cell.length_a   1.000
_cell.length_b   1.000
_cell.length_c   1.000
_cell.angle_alpha   90.00
_cell.angle_beta   90.00
_cell.angle_gamma   90.00
#
_symmetry.space_group_name_H-M   'P 1'
#
loop_
_entity.id
_entity.type
_entity.pdbx_description
1 polymer ?
#
loop_
_entity_poly.entity_id
_entity_poly.type
_entity_poly.pdbx_seq_one_letter_code
_entity_poly.pdbx_strand_id
1 'polypeptide(L)'
;MKVAVALPGAHCRWHGEGEPVEIKVSKLRGVESYGMICASSEIGLFDLFPFTEEATILDLSDFDAPAGTPLADALDLHDIILEIDNKSMTNRPDLWGHYGIAREIAALYDLPMNPLPPFDRTVKNTAGLTITVEDSDRCPRMTGTQIEGLSVKPAPYWMRSRIWKVGMRPINALVDITNYVMLATGQPSHAYDSDHIAGHIIVRRAGEGEKLQLLNGKDLPLSTGDLVIADDAGVVGLAGVMGGAKDSILPTTNKVILEVANFQAAGIRRTALRYDNRTEASARYEKAVDPERCDQALDLSMALFA
;
A
#
# COMPACT_ATOMS: atom_id res chain seq x y z
N MET A 1 -15.43 6.79 26.33
CA MET A 1 -15.31 6.84 24.87
C MET A 1 -15.14 8.28 24.44
N LYS A 2 -14.14 8.60 23.62
CA LYS A 2 -14.02 9.90 22.92
C LYS A 2 -14.61 9.74 21.53
N VAL A 3 -15.36 10.73 21.05
CA VAL A 3 -16.06 10.66 19.77
C VAL A 3 -15.89 11.93 18.97
N ALA A 4 -16.00 11.83 17.64
CA ALA A 4 -16.09 13.00 16.78
C ALA A 4 -17.50 13.61 16.88
N VAL A 5 -17.57 14.92 17.05
CA VAL A 5 -18.83 15.67 17.13
C VAL A 5 -18.81 16.80 16.11
N ALA A 6 -19.78 16.82 15.21
CA ALA A 6 -20.05 17.95 14.33
C ALA A 6 -20.90 18.98 15.08
N LEU A 7 -20.38 20.19 15.24
CA LEU A 7 -21.08 21.32 15.85
C LEU A 7 -21.95 22.07 14.83
N PRO A 8 -22.89 22.92 15.24
CA PRO A 8 -23.64 23.76 14.32
C PRO A 8 -22.76 24.60 13.43
N GLY A 9 -23.04 24.59 12.12
CA GLY A 9 -22.22 25.19 11.06
C GLY A 9 -21.24 24.21 10.40
N ALA A 10 -21.01 23.03 10.96
CA ALA A 10 -20.23 21.98 10.30
C ALA A 10 -21.01 21.37 9.12
N HIS A 11 -20.30 20.93 8.09
CA HIS A 11 -20.88 20.25 6.94
C HIS A 11 -20.48 18.76 6.96
N CYS A 12 -21.48 17.90 7.03
CA CYS A 12 -21.31 16.43 7.05
C CYS A 12 -22.07 15.80 5.90
N ARG A 13 -21.59 14.65 5.40
CA ARG A 13 -22.34 13.86 4.41
C ARG A 13 -23.18 12.81 5.15
N TRP A 14 -24.49 12.85 4.94
CA TRP A 14 -25.39 11.90 5.56
C TRP A 14 -25.07 10.47 5.09
N HIS A 15 -24.79 9.57 6.03
CA HIS A 15 -24.28 8.21 5.75
C HIS A 15 -23.01 8.16 4.84
N GLY A 16 -22.27 9.27 4.72
CA GLY A 16 -21.08 9.36 3.87
C GLY A 16 -21.37 9.58 2.39
N GLU A 17 -22.61 9.76 1.99
CA GLU A 17 -23.04 9.90 0.60
C GLU A 17 -23.74 11.25 0.33
N GLY A 18 -23.87 11.60 -0.93
CA GLY A 18 -24.58 12.81 -1.37
C GLY A 18 -23.86 14.12 -1.08
N GLU A 19 -24.61 15.22 -1.20
CA GLU A 19 -24.09 16.57 -0.92
C GLU A 19 -23.94 16.81 0.58
N PRO A 20 -22.91 17.58 1.00
CA PRO A 20 -22.74 17.93 2.40
C PRO A 20 -23.92 18.72 2.95
N VAL A 21 -24.40 18.35 4.14
CA VAL A 21 -25.49 18.99 4.85
C VAL A 21 -24.95 19.78 6.04
N GLU A 22 -25.37 21.03 6.18
CA GLU A 22 -25.01 21.87 7.34
C GLU A 22 -25.71 21.37 8.60
N ILE A 23 -24.96 21.10 9.66
CA ILE A 23 -25.48 20.75 10.97
C ILE A 23 -26.04 22.00 11.64
N LYS A 24 -27.30 21.95 12.09
CA LYS A 24 -28.00 23.04 12.73
C LYS A 24 -28.47 22.62 14.12
N VAL A 25 -28.67 23.61 15.00
CA VAL A 25 -29.38 23.36 16.24
C VAL A 25 -30.75 22.82 15.91
N SER A 26 -31.10 21.67 16.45
CA SER A 26 -32.34 20.97 16.18
C SER A 26 -33.00 20.48 17.48
N LYS A 27 -34.30 20.27 17.46
CA LYS A 27 -35.03 19.70 18.59
C LYS A 27 -35.36 18.25 18.30
N LEU A 28 -34.67 17.32 19.00
CA LEU A 28 -34.86 15.89 18.87
C LEU A 28 -35.66 15.37 20.07
N ARG A 29 -36.86 14.81 19.83
CA ARG A 29 -37.74 14.26 20.88
C ARG A 29 -37.99 15.23 22.04
N GLY A 30 -38.10 16.53 21.74
CA GLY A 30 -38.37 17.57 22.73
C GLY A 30 -37.13 18.17 23.40
N VAL A 31 -35.93 17.66 23.17
CA VAL A 31 -34.67 18.15 23.72
C VAL A 31 -33.86 18.85 22.59
N GLU A 32 -33.30 20.02 22.91
CA GLU A 32 -32.40 20.72 21.97
C GLU A 32 -31.10 19.98 21.84
N SER A 33 -30.65 19.80 20.57
CA SER A 33 -29.39 19.19 20.20
C SER A 33 -28.48 20.22 19.54
N TYR A 34 -27.29 20.38 20.08
CA TYR A 34 -26.27 21.34 19.62
C TYR A 34 -25.13 20.67 18.85
N GLY A 35 -25.38 19.52 18.23
CA GLY A 35 -24.39 18.81 17.43
C GLY A 35 -24.83 17.39 17.11
N MET A 36 -23.97 16.70 16.33
CA MET A 36 -24.17 15.33 15.90
C MET A 36 -22.91 14.53 16.19
N ILE A 37 -23.04 13.36 16.82
CA ILE A 37 -21.96 12.39 16.91
C ILE A 37 -21.81 11.74 15.54
N CYS A 38 -20.59 11.69 15.02
CA CYS A 38 -20.32 11.30 13.64
C CYS A 38 -19.76 9.88 13.52
N ALA A 39 -20.17 9.18 12.47
CA ALA A 39 -19.45 8.07 11.90
C ALA A 39 -18.26 8.60 11.05
N SER A 40 -17.26 7.76 10.81
CA SER A 40 -16.10 8.15 9.98
C SER A 40 -16.48 8.49 8.54
N SER A 41 -17.49 7.83 7.98
CA SER A 41 -18.00 8.10 6.63
C SER A 41 -18.60 9.51 6.49
N GLU A 42 -19.30 10.00 7.52
CA GLU A 42 -20.00 11.29 7.50
C GLU A 42 -19.04 12.49 7.44
N ILE A 43 -17.79 12.28 7.86
CA ILE A 43 -16.73 13.30 7.96
C ILE A 43 -15.54 13.03 7.03
N GLY A 44 -15.70 12.10 6.06
CA GLY A 44 -14.69 11.82 5.03
C GLY A 44 -13.48 11.01 5.52
N LEU A 45 -13.60 10.30 6.64
CA LEU A 45 -12.51 9.52 7.24
C LEU A 45 -12.73 8.00 7.16
N PHE A 46 -13.65 7.52 6.31
CA PHE A 46 -14.00 6.11 6.20
C PHE A 46 -12.78 5.22 5.85
N ASP A 47 -11.94 5.67 4.94
CA ASP A 47 -10.75 4.89 4.55
C ASP A 47 -9.71 4.76 5.68
N LEU A 48 -9.65 5.75 6.59
CA LEU A 48 -8.78 5.67 7.78
C LEU A 48 -9.41 4.85 8.91
N PHE A 49 -10.72 4.92 9.05
CA PHE A 49 -11.49 4.28 10.12
C PHE A 49 -12.69 3.54 9.52
N PRO A 50 -12.44 2.42 8.78
CA PRO A 50 -13.52 1.65 8.18
C PRO A 50 -14.36 0.95 9.25
N PHE A 51 -15.65 0.76 8.96
CA PHE A 51 -16.57 -0.01 9.77
C PHE A 51 -17.40 -0.95 8.89
N THR A 52 -17.93 -2.01 9.49
CA THR A 52 -18.75 -3.02 8.81
C THR A 52 -20.23 -2.91 9.18
N GLU A 53 -20.54 -2.32 10.32
CA GLU A 53 -21.91 -2.15 10.81
C GLU A 53 -22.38 -0.72 10.57
N GLU A 54 -23.56 -0.58 10.00
CA GLU A 54 -24.21 0.74 9.82
C GLU A 54 -24.34 1.49 11.14
N ALA A 55 -24.19 2.80 11.10
CA ALA A 55 -24.25 3.70 12.27
C ALA A 55 -23.15 3.48 13.33
N THR A 56 -22.01 2.90 12.96
CA THR A 56 -20.85 2.80 13.86
C THR A 56 -20.28 4.18 14.16
N ILE A 57 -20.28 4.55 15.43
CA ILE A 57 -19.67 5.81 15.92
C ILE A 57 -18.15 5.70 15.85
N LEU A 58 -17.50 6.77 15.38
CA LEU A 58 -16.03 6.84 15.38
C LEU A 58 -15.50 6.97 16.81
N ASP A 59 -14.88 5.89 17.31
CA ASP A 59 -14.21 5.87 18.61
C ASP A 59 -12.77 6.39 18.47
N LEU A 60 -12.47 7.45 19.21
CA LEU A 60 -11.17 8.13 19.25
C LEU A 60 -10.51 7.99 20.64
N SER A 61 -10.90 6.99 21.42
CA SER A 61 -10.39 6.80 22.78
C SER A 61 -8.89 6.59 22.85
N ASP A 62 -8.30 6.00 21.80
CA ASP A 62 -6.86 5.72 21.69
C ASP A 62 -6.02 6.97 21.37
N PHE A 63 -6.66 8.09 21.02
CA PHE A 63 -5.96 9.34 20.75
C PHE A 63 -5.81 10.19 22.01
N ASP A 64 -4.57 10.62 22.29
CA ASP A 64 -4.27 11.47 23.43
C ASP A 64 -4.58 12.95 23.12
N ALA A 65 -5.88 13.25 23.03
CA ALA A 65 -6.37 14.60 22.82
C ALA A 65 -7.48 14.91 23.84
N PRO A 66 -7.47 16.08 24.50
CA PRO A 66 -8.55 16.53 25.38
C PRO A 66 -9.88 16.66 24.64
N ALA A 67 -10.99 16.49 25.34
CA ALA A 67 -12.31 16.79 24.79
C ALA A 67 -12.39 18.28 24.39
N GLY A 68 -12.95 18.56 23.20
CA GLY A 68 -13.02 19.91 22.63
C GLY A 68 -11.86 20.28 21.71
N THR A 69 -10.84 19.41 21.58
CA THR A 69 -9.78 19.58 20.57
C THR A 69 -10.39 19.48 19.16
N PRO A 70 -10.06 20.39 18.22
CA PRO A 70 -10.46 20.24 16.83
C PRO A 70 -10.01 18.89 16.28
N LEU A 71 -10.90 18.21 15.51
CA LEU A 71 -10.62 16.86 15.03
C LEU A 71 -9.36 16.77 14.16
N ALA A 72 -9.11 17.76 13.33
CA ALA A 72 -7.93 17.82 12.50
C ALA A 72 -6.63 17.89 13.31
N ASP A 73 -6.65 18.60 14.45
CA ASP A 73 -5.51 18.68 15.38
C ASP A 73 -5.35 17.35 16.14
N ALA A 74 -6.45 16.79 16.63
CA ALA A 74 -6.44 15.53 17.36
C ALA A 74 -5.92 14.34 16.54
N LEU A 75 -6.13 14.36 15.23
CA LEU A 75 -5.73 13.34 14.28
C LEU A 75 -4.49 13.73 13.45
N ASP A 76 -3.84 14.86 13.74
CA ASP A 76 -2.69 15.35 12.95
C ASP A 76 -2.97 15.34 11.44
N LEU A 77 -4.11 15.91 11.03
CA LEU A 77 -4.52 15.94 9.62
C LEU A 77 -4.02 17.17 8.86
N HIS A 78 -3.46 18.17 9.56
CA HIS A 78 -2.84 19.32 8.91
C HIS A 78 -1.54 18.90 8.24
N ASP A 79 -1.48 19.06 6.91
CA ASP A 79 -0.30 18.69 6.14
C ASP A 79 -0.21 19.51 4.85
N ILE A 80 0.96 19.47 4.21
CA ILE A 80 1.18 20.08 2.90
C ILE A 80 1.54 18.96 1.92
N ILE A 81 0.66 18.71 0.97
CA ILE A 81 0.90 17.73 -0.09
C ILE A 81 1.43 18.47 -1.31
N LEU A 82 2.63 18.08 -1.75
CA LEU A 82 3.23 18.58 -2.97
C LEU A 82 2.96 17.60 -4.11
N GLU A 83 2.15 18.01 -5.07
CA GLU A 83 1.97 17.27 -6.30
C GLU A 83 3.07 17.68 -7.30
N ILE A 84 3.84 16.70 -7.77
CA ILE A 84 4.95 16.93 -8.69
C ILE A 84 4.62 16.31 -10.05
N ASP A 85 4.24 17.14 -11.02
CA ASP A 85 4.11 16.76 -12.44
C ASP A 85 5.28 17.36 -13.24
N ASN A 86 6.32 16.55 -13.47
CA ASN A 86 7.49 16.99 -14.22
C ASN A 86 7.97 15.88 -15.17
N LYS A 87 7.75 16.08 -16.46
CA LYS A 87 8.14 15.13 -17.52
C LYS A 87 9.65 14.88 -17.59
N SER A 88 10.48 15.82 -17.10
CA SER A 88 11.94 15.68 -17.05
C SER A 88 12.41 14.66 -16.03
N MET A 89 11.53 14.18 -15.12
CA MET A 89 11.85 13.16 -14.11
C MET A 89 11.62 11.72 -14.58
N THR A 90 11.20 11.52 -15.83
CA THR A 90 10.84 10.19 -16.35
C THR A 90 11.99 9.20 -16.30
N ASN A 91 13.24 9.67 -16.44
CA ASN A 91 14.47 8.87 -16.36
C ASN A 91 15.09 8.80 -14.96
N ARG A 92 14.38 9.28 -13.95
CA ARG A 92 14.82 9.34 -12.55
C ARG A 92 13.88 8.48 -11.69
N PRO A 93 14.01 7.13 -11.74
CA PRO A 93 13.15 6.23 -10.97
C PRO A 93 13.28 6.43 -9.45
N ASP A 94 14.39 6.98 -8.99
CA ASP A 94 14.62 7.33 -7.60
C ASP A 94 13.66 8.43 -7.10
N LEU A 95 13.20 9.32 -7.97
CA LEU A 95 12.27 10.40 -7.61
C LEU A 95 10.80 9.96 -7.56
N TRP A 96 10.51 8.68 -7.77
CA TRP A 96 9.17 8.09 -7.60
C TRP A 96 8.92 7.59 -6.18
N GLY A 97 9.73 8.02 -5.23
CA GLY A 97 9.59 7.78 -3.80
C GLY A 97 10.04 9.00 -2.98
N HIS A 98 9.46 9.16 -1.80
CA HIS A 98 9.73 10.31 -0.91
C HIS A 98 11.22 10.46 -0.56
N TYR A 99 11.91 9.33 -0.34
CA TYR A 99 13.34 9.34 0.00
C TYR A 99 14.19 9.90 -1.14
N GLY A 100 13.86 9.57 -2.40
CA GLY A 100 14.57 10.12 -3.55
C GLY A 100 14.33 11.62 -3.72
N ILE A 101 13.10 12.08 -3.54
CA ILE A 101 12.77 13.52 -3.54
C ILE A 101 13.48 14.24 -2.40
N ALA A 102 13.47 13.67 -1.19
CA ALA A 102 14.18 14.26 -0.04
C ALA A 102 15.68 14.39 -0.32
N ARG A 103 16.30 13.36 -0.94
CA ARG A 103 17.72 13.39 -1.34
C ARG A 103 18.01 14.48 -2.38
N GLU A 104 17.12 14.64 -3.37
CA GLU A 104 17.26 15.70 -4.38
C GLU A 104 17.16 17.10 -3.75
N ILE A 105 16.19 17.32 -2.86
CA ILE A 105 16.04 18.59 -2.13
C ILE A 105 17.26 18.84 -1.25
N ALA A 106 17.73 17.83 -0.52
CA ALA A 106 18.91 17.95 0.33
C ALA A 106 20.15 18.34 -0.49
N ALA A 107 20.34 17.74 -1.68
CA ALA A 107 21.45 18.09 -2.57
C ALA A 107 21.33 19.51 -3.15
N LEU A 108 20.11 19.94 -3.51
CA LEU A 108 19.89 21.27 -4.09
C LEU A 108 20.09 22.43 -3.07
N TYR A 109 19.76 22.18 -1.81
CA TYR A 109 19.80 23.20 -0.77
C TYR A 109 20.92 23.00 0.26
N ASP A 110 21.85 22.06 0.01
CA ASP A 110 22.95 21.70 0.91
C ASP A 110 22.46 21.40 2.34
N LEU A 111 21.42 20.57 2.45
CA LEU A 111 20.81 20.19 3.72
C LEU A 111 21.27 18.78 4.16
N PRO A 112 21.37 18.54 5.47
CA PRO A 112 21.64 17.21 5.98
C PRO A 112 20.46 16.28 5.68
N MET A 113 20.75 15.01 5.42
CA MET A 113 19.74 13.98 5.17
C MET A 113 19.90 12.80 6.11
N ASN A 114 18.81 12.36 6.73
CA ASN A 114 18.81 11.15 7.53
C ASN A 114 18.80 9.92 6.61
N PRO A 115 19.64 8.91 6.89
CA PRO A 115 19.59 7.64 6.15
C PRO A 115 18.27 6.89 6.42
N LEU A 116 17.92 5.98 5.52
CA LEU A 116 16.87 5.00 5.82
C LEU A 116 17.32 4.13 7.01
N PRO A 117 16.38 3.70 7.87
CA PRO A 117 16.72 2.84 9.00
C PRO A 117 17.40 1.56 8.49
N PRO A 118 18.60 1.23 9.01
CA PRO A 118 19.24 -0.03 8.68
C PRO A 118 18.50 -1.19 9.37
N PHE A 119 18.50 -2.35 8.77
CA PHE A 119 18.04 -3.58 9.38
C PHE A 119 19.16 -4.61 9.35
N ASP A 120 19.52 -5.15 10.53
CA ASP A 120 20.53 -6.22 10.60
C ASP A 120 19.89 -7.55 10.17
N ARG A 121 20.08 -7.88 8.90
CA ARG A 121 19.60 -9.13 8.31
C ARG A 121 20.55 -10.26 8.69
N THR A 122 20.23 -10.98 9.76
CA THR A 122 20.81 -12.32 9.90
C THR A 122 20.13 -13.22 8.86
N VAL A 123 20.72 -13.31 7.68
CA VAL A 123 20.21 -14.15 6.60
C VAL A 123 20.33 -15.61 7.03
N LYS A 124 19.25 -16.16 7.54
CA LYS A 124 19.08 -17.60 7.63
C LYS A 124 18.45 -18.04 6.31
N ASN A 125 19.24 -18.72 5.50
CA ASN A 125 18.66 -19.46 4.39
C ASN A 125 17.84 -20.61 4.99
N THR A 126 16.54 -20.36 5.23
CA THR A 126 15.64 -21.37 5.76
C THR A 126 15.34 -22.36 4.65
N ALA A 127 15.66 -23.63 4.88
CA ALA A 127 15.22 -24.72 4.03
C ALA A 127 13.68 -24.64 3.89
N GLY A 128 13.18 -24.33 2.69
CA GLY A 128 11.72 -24.24 2.44
C GLY A 128 11.31 -23.22 1.39
N LEU A 129 11.91 -22.03 1.35
CA LEU A 129 11.61 -21.06 0.28
C LEU A 129 12.65 -21.17 -0.83
N THR A 130 12.23 -21.66 -2.00
CA THR A 130 13.03 -21.70 -3.21
C THR A 130 12.47 -20.72 -4.23
N ILE A 131 13.34 -19.93 -4.83
CA ILE A 131 12.99 -18.98 -5.88
C ILE A 131 13.84 -19.29 -7.10
N THR A 132 13.20 -19.47 -8.26
CA THR A 132 13.86 -19.69 -9.55
C THR A 132 13.51 -18.56 -10.50
N VAL A 133 14.50 -17.96 -11.14
CA VAL A 133 14.31 -16.96 -12.19
C VAL A 133 14.72 -17.59 -13.52
N GLU A 134 13.73 -17.93 -14.35
CA GLU A 134 13.96 -18.55 -15.67
C GLU A 134 14.27 -17.50 -16.77
N ASP A 135 13.82 -16.26 -16.61
CA ASP A 135 14.05 -15.16 -17.56
C ASP A 135 14.78 -14.00 -16.85
N SER A 136 16.10 -14.18 -16.64
CA SER A 136 16.96 -13.21 -15.97
C SER A 136 17.12 -11.88 -16.72
N ASP A 137 16.91 -11.86 -18.02
CA ASP A 137 16.92 -10.63 -18.82
C ASP A 137 15.71 -9.73 -18.48
N ARG A 138 14.60 -10.33 -18.09
CA ARG A 138 13.38 -9.63 -17.72
C ARG A 138 13.19 -9.44 -16.22
N CYS A 139 13.85 -10.27 -15.41
CA CYS A 139 13.90 -10.15 -13.96
C CYS A 139 15.36 -10.21 -13.49
N PRO A 140 16.10 -9.09 -13.54
CA PRO A 140 17.50 -9.03 -13.13
C PRO A 140 17.72 -9.38 -11.65
N ARG A 141 16.72 -9.14 -10.81
CA ARG A 141 16.79 -9.45 -9.38
C ARG A 141 15.44 -9.85 -8.82
N MET A 142 15.45 -10.91 -8.02
CA MET A 142 14.30 -11.38 -7.25
C MET A 142 14.75 -11.77 -5.85
N THR A 143 14.12 -11.18 -4.84
CA THR A 143 14.32 -11.56 -3.43
C THR A 143 13.01 -11.97 -2.83
N GLY A 144 13.03 -12.97 -1.97
CA GLY A 144 11.87 -13.41 -1.20
C GLY A 144 12.27 -13.66 0.25
N THR A 145 11.48 -13.17 1.17
CA THR A 145 11.68 -13.39 2.60
C THR A 145 10.39 -13.91 3.21
N GLN A 146 10.48 -15.06 3.89
CA GLN A 146 9.36 -15.60 4.63
C GLN A 146 9.34 -15.01 6.03
N ILE A 147 8.18 -14.50 6.44
CA ILE A 147 7.95 -13.88 7.75
C ILE A 147 6.79 -14.60 8.41
N GLU A 148 6.97 -15.05 9.64
CA GLU A 148 5.99 -15.84 10.40
C GLU A 148 5.57 -15.13 11.68
N GLY A 149 4.49 -15.63 12.31
CA GLY A 149 3.98 -15.07 13.56
C GLY A 149 3.23 -13.76 13.39
N LEU A 150 2.74 -13.50 12.21
CA LEU A 150 2.02 -12.28 11.85
C LEU A 150 0.53 -12.37 12.22
N SER A 151 -0.13 -11.23 12.27
CA SER A 151 -1.58 -11.12 12.38
C SER A 151 -2.10 -10.01 11.47
N VAL A 152 -3.21 -10.27 10.80
CA VAL A 152 -3.87 -9.28 9.96
C VAL A 152 -4.66 -8.32 10.85
N LYS A 153 -4.15 -7.12 10.99
CA LYS A 153 -4.73 -6.03 11.79
C LYS A 153 -4.50 -4.70 11.06
N PRO A 154 -5.21 -3.62 11.40
CA PRO A 154 -4.90 -2.30 10.89
C PRO A 154 -3.44 -1.93 11.19
N ALA A 155 -2.78 -1.27 10.25
CA ALA A 155 -1.46 -0.70 10.51
C ALA A 155 -1.54 0.40 11.59
N PRO A 156 -0.43 0.75 12.26
CA PRO A 156 -0.39 1.89 13.17
C PRO A 156 -0.93 3.17 12.52
N TYR A 157 -1.60 4.01 13.30
CA TYR A 157 -2.27 5.21 12.77
C TYR A 157 -1.33 6.09 11.94
N TRP A 158 -0.11 6.31 12.39
CA TRP A 158 0.88 7.13 11.68
C TRP A 158 1.16 6.64 10.26
N MET A 159 1.19 5.32 10.05
CA MET A 159 1.40 4.72 8.72
C MET A 159 0.15 4.87 7.85
N ARG A 160 -1.01 4.53 8.39
CA ARG A 160 -2.29 4.66 7.68
C ARG A 160 -2.56 6.11 7.27
N SER A 161 -2.34 7.06 8.18
CA SER A 161 -2.49 8.48 7.92
C SER A 161 -1.60 8.97 6.78
N ARG A 162 -0.32 8.57 6.75
CA ARG A 162 0.60 8.94 5.68
C ARG A 162 0.22 8.36 4.32
N ILE A 163 -0.19 7.08 4.29
CA ILE A 163 -0.68 6.42 3.07
C ILE A 163 -1.93 7.13 2.56
N TRP A 164 -2.88 7.43 3.44
CA TRP A 164 -4.12 8.11 3.11
C TRP A 164 -3.89 9.53 2.61
N LYS A 165 -3.01 10.30 3.24
CA LYS A 165 -2.69 11.69 2.85
C LYS A 165 -2.16 11.80 1.41
N VAL A 166 -1.52 10.76 0.88
CA VAL A 166 -1.05 10.72 -0.53
C VAL A 166 -2.03 10.02 -1.48
N GLY A 167 -3.28 9.83 -1.06
CA GLY A 167 -4.37 9.34 -1.91
C GLY A 167 -4.46 7.81 -2.05
N MET A 168 -3.70 7.04 -1.27
CA MET A 168 -3.85 5.58 -1.22
C MET A 168 -4.72 5.15 -0.03
N ARG A 169 -5.56 4.13 -0.25
CA ARG A 169 -6.41 3.58 0.83
C ARG A 169 -5.61 2.59 1.68
N PRO A 170 -5.52 2.78 3.00
CA PRO A 170 -5.00 1.77 3.91
C PRO A 170 -5.89 0.51 3.91
N ILE A 171 -5.27 -0.67 4.05
CA ILE A 171 -5.97 -1.97 3.97
C ILE A 171 -5.77 -2.75 5.27
N ASN A 172 -4.54 -3.19 5.52
CA ASN A 172 -4.11 -3.86 6.73
C ASN A 172 -2.58 -3.74 6.86
N ALA A 173 -2.03 -4.01 8.04
CA ALA A 173 -0.61 -3.81 8.30
C ALA A 173 0.32 -4.50 7.28
N LEU A 174 -0.02 -5.71 6.83
CA LEU A 174 0.84 -6.48 5.92
C LEU A 174 0.92 -5.85 4.53
N VAL A 175 -0.21 -5.37 4.01
CA VAL A 175 -0.30 -4.66 2.73
C VAL A 175 0.17 -3.22 2.86
N ASP A 176 -0.16 -2.55 3.96
CA ASP A 176 0.21 -1.15 4.20
C ASP A 176 1.73 -0.97 4.31
N ILE A 177 2.45 -1.95 4.88
CA ILE A 177 3.92 -1.95 4.89
C ILE A 177 4.47 -1.96 3.46
N THR A 178 3.95 -2.81 2.57
CA THR A 178 4.42 -2.85 1.16
C THR A 178 4.14 -1.54 0.43
N ASN A 179 2.95 -0.95 0.64
CA ASN A 179 2.59 0.34 0.08
C ASN A 179 3.44 1.48 0.65
N TYR A 180 3.66 1.51 1.97
CA TYR A 180 4.50 2.51 2.62
C TYR A 180 5.95 2.45 2.11
N VAL A 181 6.53 1.26 2.01
CA VAL A 181 7.89 1.06 1.48
C VAL A 181 8.00 1.51 0.03
N MET A 182 7.02 1.18 -0.81
CA MET A 182 6.95 1.65 -2.20
C MET A 182 6.90 3.18 -2.28
N LEU A 183 6.05 3.83 -1.48
CA LEU A 183 5.95 5.29 -1.42
C LEU A 183 7.24 5.93 -0.87
N ALA A 184 7.85 5.31 0.14
CA ALA A 184 9.08 5.83 0.73
C ALA A 184 10.28 5.71 -0.22
N THR A 185 10.50 4.54 -0.82
CA THR A 185 11.73 4.21 -1.57
C THR A 185 11.60 4.31 -3.08
N GLY A 186 10.37 4.27 -3.63
CA GLY A 186 10.11 4.11 -5.05
C GLY A 186 10.28 2.66 -5.55
N GLN A 187 10.51 1.69 -4.64
CA GLN A 187 10.64 0.28 -4.96
C GLN A 187 9.36 -0.46 -4.54
N PRO A 188 8.57 -0.98 -5.49
CA PRO A 188 7.41 -1.81 -5.15
C PRO A 188 7.85 -3.16 -4.55
N SER A 189 6.99 -3.70 -3.69
CA SER A 189 7.08 -5.04 -3.14
C SER A 189 5.70 -5.68 -3.10
N HIS A 190 5.64 -7.00 -2.94
CA HIS A 190 4.40 -7.75 -2.84
C HIS A 190 4.47 -8.75 -1.68
N ALA A 191 3.34 -8.98 -1.01
CA ALA A 191 3.23 -9.97 0.05
C ALA A 191 2.20 -11.03 -0.36
N TYR A 192 2.66 -12.29 -0.42
CA TYR A 192 1.80 -13.45 -0.65
C TYR A 192 1.45 -14.10 0.69
N ASP A 193 0.24 -14.64 0.82
CA ASP A 193 -0.06 -15.60 1.88
C ASP A 193 0.77 -16.88 1.64
N SER A 194 1.72 -17.15 2.51
CA SER A 194 2.68 -18.26 2.34
C SER A 194 2.00 -19.63 2.29
N ASP A 195 0.86 -19.79 2.96
CA ASP A 195 0.13 -21.06 3.00
C ASP A 195 -0.62 -21.35 1.69
N HIS A 196 -0.76 -20.35 0.82
CA HIS A 196 -1.37 -20.48 -0.50
C HIS A 196 -0.36 -20.63 -1.63
N ILE A 197 0.95 -20.51 -1.35
CA ILE A 197 2.00 -20.75 -2.34
C ILE A 197 2.37 -22.23 -2.34
N ALA A 198 2.23 -22.88 -3.49
CA ALA A 198 2.57 -24.28 -3.68
C ALA A 198 4.05 -24.45 -4.05
N GLY A 199 4.86 -24.89 -3.08
CA GLY A 199 6.27 -25.24 -3.33
C GLY A 199 7.17 -24.05 -3.64
N HIS A 200 7.60 -23.89 -4.91
CA HIS A 200 8.57 -22.89 -5.35
C HIS A 200 7.89 -21.60 -5.82
N ILE A 201 8.64 -20.49 -5.76
CA ILE A 201 8.32 -19.29 -6.54
C ILE A 201 9.16 -19.29 -7.81
N ILE A 202 8.50 -19.16 -8.95
CA ILE A 202 9.12 -19.22 -10.27
C ILE A 202 8.81 -17.93 -11.03
N VAL A 203 9.85 -17.21 -11.46
CA VAL A 203 9.70 -16.06 -12.37
C VAL A 203 9.95 -16.54 -13.77
N ARG A 204 8.91 -16.59 -14.58
CA ARG A 204 8.94 -17.15 -15.94
C ARG A 204 8.03 -16.38 -16.91
N ARG A 205 8.09 -16.75 -18.17
CA ARG A 205 7.05 -16.31 -19.12
C ARG A 205 5.78 -17.13 -18.93
N ALA A 206 4.65 -16.48 -19.21
CA ALA A 206 3.39 -17.21 -19.25
C ALA A 206 3.39 -18.27 -20.34
N GLY A 207 2.80 -19.42 -20.03
CA GLY A 207 2.55 -20.49 -20.99
C GLY A 207 1.36 -20.17 -21.91
N GLU A 208 1.22 -20.95 -22.97
CA GLU A 208 0.08 -20.83 -23.88
C GLU A 208 -1.23 -21.21 -23.19
N GLY A 209 -2.25 -20.34 -23.28
CA GLY A 209 -3.56 -20.55 -22.69
C GLY A 209 -3.65 -20.31 -21.18
N GLU A 210 -2.60 -19.93 -20.51
CA GLU A 210 -2.66 -19.57 -19.08
C GLU A 210 -3.57 -18.37 -18.84
N LYS A 211 -4.19 -18.35 -17.67
CA LYS A 211 -5.09 -17.29 -17.22
C LYS A 211 -4.74 -16.89 -15.80
N LEU A 212 -5.04 -15.66 -15.44
CA LEU A 212 -4.87 -15.14 -14.09
C LEU A 212 -6.04 -14.25 -13.71
N GLN A 213 -6.65 -14.52 -12.55
CA GLN A 213 -7.55 -13.56 -11.92
C GLN A 213 -6.71 -12.63 -11.03
N LEU A 214 -6.79 -11.34 -11.31
CA LEU A 214 -6.07 -10.30 -10.56
C LEU A 214 -6.78 -9.94 -9.25
N LEU A 215 -6.05 -9.30 -8.31
CA LEU A 215 -6.60 -8.78 -7.06
C LEU A 215 -7.81 -7.84 -7.23
N ASN A 216 -7.91 -7.13 -8.33
CA ASN A 216 -9.06 -6.26 -8.65
C ASN A 216 -10.24 -7.02 -9.27
N GLY A 217 -10.20 -8.35 -9.31
CA GLY A 217 -11.24 -9.22 -9.85
C GLY A 217 -11.25 -9.39 -11.39
N LYS A 218 -10.32 -8.74 -12.11
CA LYS A 218 -10.22 -8.85 -13.57
C LYS A 218 -9.61 -10.20 -13.97
N ASP A 219 -10.29 -10.95 -14.81
CA ASP A 219 -9.76 -12.18 -15.40
C ASP A 219 -8.97 -11.87 -16.68
N LEU A 220 -7.71 -12.30 -16.72
CA LEU A 220 -6.82 -12.06 -17.86
C LEU A 220 -6.45 -13.36 -18.57
N PRO A 221 -6.67 -13.46 -19.90
CA PRO A 221 -5.93 -14.42 -20.71
C PRO A 221 -4.50 -13.91 -20.90
N LEU A 222 -3.52 -14.70 -20.45
CA LEU A 222 -2.12 -14.30 -20.52
C LEU A 222 -1.52 -14.54 -21.90
N SER A 223 -0.59 -13.68 -22.28
CA SER A 223 0.22 -13.83 -23.50
C SER A 223 1.56 -14.45 -23.14
N THR A 224 2.12 -15.31 -23.98
CA THR A 224 3.48 -15.87 -23.82
C THR A 224 4.59 -14.82 -23.79
N GLY A 225 4.26 -13.58 -24.11
CA GLY A 225 5.15 -12.44 -23.95
C GLY A 225 5.11 -11.79 -22.55
N ASP A 226 4.20 -12.20 -21.66
CA ASP A 226 4.09 -11.66 -20.32
C ASP A 226 5.06 -12.36 -19.36
N LEU A 227 5.66 -11.58 -18.46
CA LEU A 227 6.41 -12.12 -17.34
C LEU A 227 5.43 -12.34 -16.19
N VAL A 228 5.49 -13.51 -15.57
CA VAL A 228 4.63 -13.89 -14.47
C VAL A 228 5.44 -14.38 -13.28
N ILE A 229 4.86 -14.21 -12.10
CA ILE A 229 5.26 -14.94 -10.91
C ILE A 229 4.34 -16.16 -10.84
N ALA A 230 4.92 -17.34 -10.70
CA ALA A 230 4.23 -18.61 -10.62
C ALA A 230 4.70 -19.40 -9.39
N ASP A 231 3.90 -20.36 -9.00
CA ASP A 231 4.26 -21.43 -8.09
C ASP A 231 4.19 -22.80 -8.83
N ASP A 232 4.35 -23.91 -8.11
CA ASP A 232 4.25 -25.25 -8.71
C ASP A 232 2.84 -25.60 -9.21
N ALA A 233 1.80 -24.85 -8.80
CA ALA A 233 0.42 -25.05 -9.21
C ALA A 233 -0.01 -24.15 -10.38
N GLY A 234 0.73 -23.07 -10.67
CA GLY A 234 0.40 -22.15 -11.76
C GLY A 234 0.79 -20.69 -11.51
N VAL A 235 0.15 -19.77 -12.23
CA VAL A 235 0.45 -18.34 -12.14
C VAL A 235 -0.21 -17.74 -10.90
N VAL A 236 0.56 -17.02 -10.08
CA VAL A 236 0.13 -16.32 -8.86
C VAL A 236 0.20 -14.80 -9.00
N GLY A 237 0.85 -14.26 -10.02
CA GLY A 237 0.92 -12.81 -10.22
C GLY A 237 1.40 -12.41 -11.61
N LEU A 238 0.97 -11.23 -12.05
CA LEU A 238 1.48 -10.56 -13.24
C LEU A 238 2.66 -9.69 -12.82
N ALA A 239 3.87 -10.13 -13.11
CA ALA A 239 5.12 -9.56 -12.62
C ALA A 239 5.19 -8.03 -12.78
N GLY A 240 5.43 -7.32 -11.67
CA GLY A 240 5.55 -5.87 -11.64
C GLY A 240 4.28 -5.07 -11.98
N VAL A 241 3.14 -5.74 -12.15
CA VAL A 241 1.85 -5.09 -12.45
C VAL A 241 0.87 -5.31 -11.31
N MET A 242 0.45 -6.55 -11.05
CA MET A 242 -0.52 -6.85 -10.00
C MET A 242 -0.48 -8.32 -9.60
N GLY A 243 -0.65 -8.59 -8.31
CA GLY A 243 -0.79 -9.95 -7.77
C GLY A 243 -2.10 -10.63 -8.17
N GLY A 244 -2.13 -11.94 -8.04
CA GLY A 244 -3.32 -12.76 -8.23
C GLY A 244 -4.28 -12.70 -7.03
N ALA A 245 -5.54 -13.00 -7.27
CA ALA A 245 -6.56 -13.00 -6.22
C ALA A 245 -6.42 -14.20 -5.26
N LYS A 246 -5.94 -15.34 -5.77
CA LYS A 246 -5.86 -16.62 -5.04
C LYS A 246 -4.88 -16.55 -3.85
N ASP A 247 -3.76 -15.85 -4.03
CA ASP A 247 -2.64 -15.85 -3.08
C ASP A 247 -2.58 -14.54 -2.26
N SER A 248 -3.74 -13.85 -2.20
CA SER A 248 -3.90 -12.59 -1.47
C SER A 248 -3.92 -12.80 0.05
N ILE A 249 -3.59 -11.74 0.77
CA ILE A 249 -3.64 -11.71 2.23
C ILE A 249 -5.10 -11.85 2.70
N LEU A 250 -5.37 -12.87 3.51
CA LEU A 250 -6.67 -13.17 4.13
C LEU A 250 -6.68 -12.76 5.61
N PRO A 251 -7.85 -12.61 6.24
CA PRO A 251 -7.93 -12.32 7.68
C PRO A 251 -7.23 -13.36 8.58
N THR A 252 -7.05 -14.57 8.08
CA THR A 252 -6.39 -15.68 8.78
C THR A 252 -4.89 -15.80 8.50
N THR A 253 -4.34 -14.99 7.59
CA THR A 253 -2.91 -15.04 7.23
C THR A 253 -2.04 -14.75 8.45
N ASN A 254 -1.12 -15.66 8.75
CA ASN A 254 -0.15 -15.50 9.83
C ASN A 254 1.31 -15.64 9.36
N LYS A 255 1.50 -15.93 8.07
CA LYS A 255 2.78 -16.15 7.44
C LYS A 255 2.75 -15.60 6.02
N VAL A 256 3.73 -14.77 5.69
CA VAL A 256 3.81 -14.16 4.35
C VAL A 256 5.15 -14.46 3.69
N ILE A 257 5.17 -14.48 2.37
CA ILE A 257 6.37 -14.35 1.56
C ILE A 257 6.38 -12.91 1.02
N LEU A 258 7.33 -12.12 1.47
CA LEU A 258 7.58 -10.78 0.98
C LEU A 258 8.48 -10.86 -0.25
N GLU A 259 7.96 -10.47 -1.40
CA GLU A 259 8.69 -10.31 -2.66
C GLU A 259 9.21 -8.89 -2.79
N VAL A 260 10.51 -8.75 -3.08
CA VAL A 260 11.08 -7.48 -3.55
C VAL A 260 11.93 -7.79 -4.79
N ALA A 261 11.48 -7.32 -5.94
CA ALA A 261 12.04 -7.70 -7.22
C ALA A 261 12.39 -6.50 -8.11
N ASN A 262 13.20 -6.74 -9.12
CA ASN A 262 13.47 -5.82 -10.20
C ASN A 262 13.04 -6.42 -11.52
N PHE A 263 12.35 -5.65 -12.35
CA PHE A 263 11.83 -6.10 -13.64
C PHE A 263 12.23 -5.16 -14.77
N GLN A 264 12.43 -5.71 -15.97
CA GLN A 264 12.76 -4.94 -17.17
C GLN A 264 11.61 -3.97 -17.51
N ALA A 265 11.91 -2.67 -17.45
CA ALA A 265 10.95 -1.59 -17.61
C ALA A 265 10.08 -1.67 -18.88
N ALA A 266 10.69 -1.96 -20.03
CA ALA A 266 9.98 -2.04 -21.31
C ALA A 266 8.97 -3.21 -21.34
N GLY A 267 9.30 -4.33 -20.68
CA GLY A 267 8.39 -5.48 -20.52
C GLY A 267 7.15 -5.10 -19.71
N ILE A 268 7.37 -4.54 -18.50
CA ILE A 268 6.27 -4.13 -17.60
C ILE A 268 5.35 -3.11 -18.27
N ARG A 269 5.93 -2.09 -18.92
CA ARG A 269 5.13 -1.09 -19.64
C ARG A 269 4.24 -1.73 -20.72
N ARG A 270 4.79 -2.64 -21.53
CA ARG A 270 3.99 -3.32 -22.59
C ARG A 270 2.87 -4.15 -22.00
N THR A 271 3.12 -4.90 -20.94
CA THR A 271 2.14 -5.72 -20.24
C THR A 271 1.03 -4.86 -19.61
N ALA A 272 1.40 -3.80 -18.88
CA ALA A 272 0.44 -2.88 -18.28
C ALA A 272 -0.49 -2.22 -19.31
N LEU A 273 0.06 -1.79 -20.46
CA LEU A 273 -0.72 -1.21 -21.57
C LEU A 273 -1.62 -2.25 -22.25
N ARG A 274 -1.12 -3.49 -22.47
CA ARG A 274 -1.90 -4.56 -23.11
C ARG A 274 -3.19 -4.86 -22.38
N TYR A 275 -3.14 -4.86 -21.06
CA TYR A 275 -4.28 -5.20 -20.21
C TYR A 275 -5.05 -4.00 -19.68
N ASP A 276 -4.67 -2.79 -20.09
CA ASP A 276 -5.20 -1.55 -19.52
C ASP A 276 -5.24 -1.60 -17.99
N ASN A 277 -4.08 -1.95 -17.42
CA ASN A 277 -3.93 -2.16 -15.97
C ASN A 277 -2.64 -1.49 -15.47
N ARG A 278 -2.65 -0.17 -15.48
CA ARG A 278 -1.55 0.63 -14.94
C ARG A 278 -1.74 0.82 -13.45
N THR A 279 -0.80 0.34 -12.66
CA THR A 279 -0.80 0.39 -11.19
C THR A 279 0.34 1.28 -10.67
N GLU A 280 0.34 1.62 -9.39
CA GLU A 280 1.44 2.31 -8.72
C GLU A 280 2.77 1.54 -8.84
N ALA A 281 2.71 0.20 -8.81
CA ALA A 281 3.87 -0.65 -9.01
C ALA A 281 4.38 -0.56 -10.46
N SER A 282 3.51 -0.78 -11.47
CA SER A 282 3.91 -0.75 -12.87
C SER A 282 4.39 0.65 -13.30
N ALA A 283 3.81 1.71 -12.75
CA ALA A 283 4.24 3.09 -13.00
C ALA A 283 5.68 3.36 -12.55
N ARG A 284 6.16 2.67 -11.51
CA ARG A 284 7.54 2.73 -11.03
C ARG A 284 8.46 1.82 -11.83
N TYR A 285 8.10 0.56 -12.00
CA TYR A 285 8.92 -0.39 -12.76
C TYR A 285 9.16 0.05 -14.21
N GLU A 286 8.18 0.68 -14.87
CA GLU A 286 8.36 1.22 -16.24
C GLU A 286 9.42 2.33 -16.34
N LYS A 287 9.95 2.84 -15.21
CA LYS A 287 11.01 3.86 -15.14
C LYS A 287 12.41 3.28 -14.95
N ALA A 288 12.56 1.96 -15.02
CA ALA A 288 13.83 1.26 -14.81
C ALA A 288 14.41 1.45 -13.39
N VAL A 289 13.66 1.01 -12.39
CA VAL A 289 14.10 1.00 -10.99
C VAL A 289 15.44 0.26 -10.87
N ASP A 290 16.35 0.78 -10.04
CA ASP A 290 17.66 0.20 -9.81
C ASP A 290 17.55 -1.15 -9.05
N PRO A 291 18.16 -2.25 -9.54
CA PRO A 291 18.15 -3.54 -8.85
C PRO A 291 18.69 -3.51 -7.41
N GLU A 292 19.68 -2.66 -7.12
CA GLU A 292 20.24 -2.51 -5.77
C GLU A 292 19.25 -1.91 -4.76
N ARG A 293 18.21 -1.25 -5.25
CA ARG A 293 17.15 -0.71 -4.38
C ARG A 293 16.32 -1.81 -3.69
N CYS A 294 16.32 -3.02 -4.22
CA CYS A 294 15.67 -4.16 -3.59
C CYS A 294 16.16 -4.37 -2.15
N ASP A 295 17.47 -4.19 -1.88
CA ASP A 295 18.01 -4.34 -0.53
C ASP A 295 17.50 -3.26 0.42
N GLN A 296 17.48 -2.00 -0.03
CA GLN A 296 16.98 -0.89 0.80
C GLN A 296 15.50 -1.06 1.15
N ALA A 297 14.70 -1.50 0.17
CA ALA A 297 13.28 -1.75 0.39
C ALA A 297 13.04 -2.95 1.29
N LEU A 298 13.84 -4.01 1.14
CA LEU A 298 13.76 -5.18 2.00
C LEU A 298 14.12 -4.81 3.46
N ASP A 299 15.21 -4.06 3.67
CA ASP A 299 15.63 -3.62 5.00
C ASP A 299 14.54 -2.78 5.69
N LEU A 300 13.99 -1.81 4.97
CA LEU A 300 12.90 -0.98 5.50
C LEU A 300 11.65 -1.83 5.80
N SER A 301 11.29 -2.76 4.92
CA SER A 301 10.16 -3.66 5.15
C SER A 301 10.37 -4.49 6.41
N MET A 302 11.54 -5.11 6.57
CA MET A 302 11.85 -5.94 7.74
C MET A 302 11.84 -5.13 9.03
N ALA A 303 12.32 -3.87 9.02
CA ALA A 303 12.25 -2.98 10.16
C ALA A 303 10.80 -2.60 10.54
N LEU A 304 9.87 -2.62 9.59
CA LEU A 304 8.46 -2.32 9.83
C LEU A 304 7.64 -3.56 10.24
N PHE A 305 8.09 -4.76 9.86
CA PHE A 305 7.49 -6.02 10.30
C PHE A 305 7.94 -6.43 11.71
N ALA A 306 9.10 -5.98 12.18
CA ALA A 306 9.62 -6.24 13.52
C ALA A 306 8.88 -5.45 14.61
#